data_2415f53d18b5d8786c8ded2b753207ac
#
_entry.id   2415f53d18b5d8786c8ded2b753207ac
#
_cell.length_a   1.000
_cell.length_b   1.000
_cell.length_c   1.000
_cell.angle_alpha   90.00
_cell.angle_beta   90.00
_cell.angle_gamma   90.00
#
_symmetry.space_group_name_H-M   'P 1'
#
loop_
_entity.id
_entity.type
_entity.pdbx_description
1 polymer ?
#
loop_
_entity_poly.entity_id
_entity_poly.type
_entity_poly.pdbx_seq_one_letter_code
_entity_poly.pdbx_strand_id
1 'polypeptide(L)'
;MKRLPALLLLCGLALAQVPAAWLGITVKESSGALVFSKGEISFSYVPGIGWNPPLDPTLPPPKGGRASLDEAVLRAAGIIPPGLPTAGMRYRLAKDRLRLVLDLPPGPTPELPRAEGESPGWFTFSVPYFIPNPPDLDGLTFRYDERGTEIRYLAPGGRVYRWRTFKLGAPPRYVMDAYFVPPPSRETITSGFELRREYVWTPEPLELVRLIAAPGAWRMKPVGEPGKRQKPPQMAPTALALLNGGYYDPKTATPIGLWVADGVPLSLPYGRSTLMWDGGTPQAAVPTFKAWVVTPDGKTHTVGINRWPARLTAHTIPGRVGRQGENVIVVAGDRVVHTYPAPLQLQAGQWALSYPAGDSRWNGRLKPGDRLSLYGRLEPPVRYALEAGPLLLQGGRLAYDPAAEGFSQNAPQIRKVTYQAAVAWTRKGELWFVVSGKTTPGVLAKQLLALGAWGAIRMDSGGSAQLYLRGALVFPTHERPVVSALALWPK
;
A
#
# COMPACT_ATOMS: atom_id res chain seq x y z
N MET A 1 -21.69 29.67 -41.96
CA MET A 1 -20.35 29.62 -42.61
C MET A 1 -19.51 30.76 -42.06
N LYS A 2 -18.63 30.51 -41.09
CA LYS A 2 -17.56 31.42 -40.65
C LYS A 2 -16.27 30.65 -40.63
N ARG A 3 -15.37 31.01 -41.53
CA ARG A 3 -14.04 30.39 -41.72
C ARG A 3 -13.16 30.88 -40.54
N LEU A 4 -12.57 29.91 -39.79
CA LEU A 4 -11.45 30.21 -38.91
C LEU A 4 -10.18 30.31 -39.79
N PRO A 5 -9.29 31.27 -39.52
CA PRO A 5 -7.99 31.30 -40.19
C PRO A 5 -7.10 30.24 -39.62
N ALA A 6 -6.42 29.52 -40.50
CA ALA A 6 -5.35 28.59 -40.22
C ALA A 6 -4.18 29.35 -39.57
N LEU A 7 -3.93 29.10 -38.30
CA LEU A 7 -2.74 29.54 -37.59
C LEU A 7 -1.58 28.66 -38.05
N LEU A 8 -0.78 29.15 -39.01
CA LEU A 8 0.53 28.57 -39.33
C LEU A 8 1.40 28.66 -38.06
N LEU A 9 1.56 27.53 -37.35
CA LEU A 9 2.61 27.36 -36.37
C LEU A 9 3.93 27.31 -37.12
N LEU A 10 4.61 28.42 -37.26
CA LEU A 10 6.04 28.45 -37.52
C LEU A 10 6.74 27.84 -36.29
N CYS A 11 6.95 26.51 -36.34
CA CYS A 11 7.98 25.88 -35.51
C CYS A 11 9.33 26.46 -35.98
N GLY A 12 9.74 27.57 -35.37
CA GLY A 12 11.13 27.96 -35.41
C GLY A 12 11.94 26.82 -34.84
N LEU A 13 12.76 26.22 -35.70
CA LEU A 13 13.83 25.32 -35.28
C LEU A 13 14.69 26.10 -34.25
N ALA A 14 14.40 25.90 -32.98
CA ALA A 14 15.30 26.37 -31.95
C ALA A 14 16.60 25.60 -32.14
N LEU A 15 17.62 26.32 -32.62
CA LEU A 15 18.96 25.75 -32.81
C LEU A 15 19.39 25.15 -31.47
N ALA A 16 19.78 23.89 -31.55
CA ALA A 16 20.16 23.09 -30.39
C ALA A 16 21.41 23.68 -29.73
N GLN A 17 21.27 24.14 -28.49
CA GLN A 17 22.34 24.82 -27.76
C GLN A 17 22.68 24.03 -26.50
N VAL A 18 23.95 23.73 -26.27
CA VAL A 18 24.43 22.95 -25.13
C VAL A 18 25.35 23.80 -24.27
N PRO A 19 25.13 23.91 -22.96
CA PRO A 19 26.06 24.61 -22.07
C PRO A 19 27.46 24.01 -22.14
N ALA A 20 28.47 24.86 -22.36
CA ALA A 20 29.85 24.43 -22.48
C ALA A 20 30.35 23.66 -21.24
N ALA A 21 29.92 24.03 -20.05
CA ALA A 21 30.24 23.36 -18.81
C ALA A 21 29.78 21.87 -18.77
N TRP A 22 28.64 21.53 -19.41
CA TRP A 22 28.16 20.14 -19.46
C TRP A 22 29.02 19.24 -20.36
N LEU A 23 29.74 19.87 -21.27
CA LEU A 23 30.69 19.21 -22.17
C LEU A 23 32.10 19.13 -21.58
N GLY A 24 32.30 19.67 -20.37
CA GLY A 24 33.63 19.79 -19.78
C GLY A 24 34.51 20.77 -20.55
N ILE A 25 33.92 21.75 -21.25
CA ILE A 25 34.63 22.79 -21.98
C ILE A 25 34.90 23.97 -21.05
N THR A 26 36.17 24.35 -20.94
CA THR A 26 36.59 25.57 -20.26
C THR A 26 36.42 26.75 -21.23
N VAL A 27 35.83 27.84 -20.76
CA VAL A 27 35.68 29.07 -21.55
C VAL A 27 36.47 30.18 -20.91
N LYS A 28 37.36 30.81 -21.68
CA LYS A 28 38.19 31.97 -21.25
C LYS A 28 38.02 33.10 -22.23
N GLU A 29 38.09 34.33 -21.77
CA GLU A 29 38.23 35.51 -22.62
C GLU A 29 39.67 35.86 -22.73
N SER A 30 40.13 36.05 -23.97
CA SER A 30 41.52 36.44 -24.24
C SER A 30 41.53 37.36 -25.46
N SER A 31 42.07 38.55 -25.34
CA SER A 31 42.24 39.52 -26.43
C SER A 31 40.96 39.80 -27.23
N GLY A 32 39.80 39.87 -26.57
CA GLY A 32 38.51 40.10 -27.19
C GLY A 32 37.86 38.87 -27.86
N ALA A 33 38.50 37.71 -27.81
CA ALA A 33 37.97 36.45 -28.25
C ALA A 33 37.51 35.58 -27.10
N LEU A 34 36.49 34.75 -27.33
CA LEU A 34 36.09 33.64 -26.43
C LEU A 34 36.85 32.39 -26.86
N VAL A 35 37.69 31.88 -25.97
CA VAL A 35 38.47 30.66 -26.18
C VAL A 35 37.79 29.50 -25.44
N PHE A 36 37.46 28.47 -26.19
CA PHE A 36 36.86 27.23 -25.69
C PHE A 36 37.89 26.10 -25.77
N SER A 37 38.09 25.38 -24.68
CA SER A 37 39.08 24.30 -24.61
C SER A 37 38.57 23.07 -23.87
N LYS A 38 38.87 21.87 -24.44
CA LYS A 38 38.60 20.57 -23.82
C LYS A 38 39.73 19.60 -24.21
N GLY A 39 40.56 19.24 -23.23
CA GLY A 39 41.79 18.47 -23.51
C GLY A 39 42.70 19.21 -24.52
N GLU A 40 43.05 18.53 -25.58
CA GLU A 40 43.89 19.09 -26.68
C GLU A 40 43.08 19.94 -27.69
N ILE A 41 41.74 19.88 -27.64
CA ILE A 41 40.88 20.63 -28.53
C ILE A 41 40.75 22.07 -28.01
N SER A 42 41.06 23.03 -28.90
CA SER A 42 40.88 24.46 -28.62
C SER A 42 40.38 25.18 -29.87
N PHE A 43 39.34 26.02 -29.66
CA PHE A 43 38.76 26.82 -30.74
C PHE A 43 38.30 28.17 -30.18
N SER A 44 38.13 29.16 -31.02
CA SER A 44 37.81 30.50 -30.51
C SER A 44 36.78 31.22 -31.41
N TYR A 45 36.02 32.10 -30.75
CA TYR A 45 35.00 32.93 -31.39
C TYR A 45 35.30 34.41 -31.08
N VAL A 46 35.34 35.22 -32.15
CA VAL A 46 35.52 36.68 -32.03
C VAL A 46 34.18 37.36 -32.32
N PRO A 47 33.59 38.11 -31.38
CA PRO A 47 32.33 38.82 -31.62
C PRO A 47 32.46 39.79 -32.82
N GLY A 48 31.49 39.70 -33.76
CA GLY A 48 31.46 40.50 -34.96
C GLY A 48 32.30 39.97 -36.13
N ILE A 49 33.18 38.95 -35.88
CA ILE A 49 34.01 38.31 -36.92
C ILE A 49 33.53 36.88 -37.18
N GLY A 50 33.26 36.11 -36.11
CA GLY A 50 32.89 34.70 -36.20
C GLY A 50 33.93 33.77 -35.56
N TRP A 51 33.83 32.48 -35.91
CA TRP A 51 34.76 31.45 -35.43
C TRP A 51 36.09 31.50 -36.19
N ASN A 52 37.16 31.35 -35.43
CA ASN A 52 38.50 31.25 -36.01
C ASN A 52 38.75 29.83 -36.60
N PRO A 53 39.62 29.72 -37.65
CA PRO A 53 40.04 28.42 -38.14
C PRO A 53 40.52 27.48 -37.02
N PRO A 54 40.24 26.16 -37.09
CA PRO A 54 39.72 25.47 -38.29
C PRO A 54 38.19 25.48 -38.47
N LEU A 55 37.47 26.23 -37.62
CA LEU A 55 35.99 26.30 -37.70
C LEU A 55 35.56 27.28 -38.81
N ASP A 56 34.42 26.98 -39.43
CA ASP A 56 33.78 27.86 -40.43
C ASP A 56 33.22 29.10 -39.68
N PRO A 57 33.62 30.33 -40.10
CA PRO A 57 33.14 31.54 -39.48
C PRO A 57 31.65 31.78 -39.56
N THR A 58 30.93 31.10 -40.49
CA THR A 58 29.49 31.20 -40.66
C THR A 58 28.66 30.36 -39.65
N LEU A 59 29.31 29.50 -38.86
CA LEU A 59 28.65 28.71 -37.85
C LEU A 59 27.95 29.61 -36.79
N PRO A 60 26.85 29.14 -36.20
CA PRO A 60 26.11 29.91 -35.19
C PRO A 60 26.98 30.41 -34.05
N PRO A 61 26.83 31.69 -33.63
CA PRO A 61 27.60 32.25 -32.51
C PRO A 61 27.19 31.58 -31.17
N PRO A 62 28.09 31.63 -30.16
CA PRO A 62 27.72 31.16 -28.81
C PRO A 62 26.64 32.06 -28.24
N LYS A 63 25.66 31.47 -27.51
CA LYS A 63 24.54 32.17 -26.86
C LYS A 63 24.68 32.22 -25.33
N GLY A 64 23.92 33.14 -24.71
CA GLY A 64 23.88 33.26 -23.26
C GLY A 64 25.22 33.66 -22.65
N GLY A 65 25.89 34.63 -23.28
CA GLY A 65 27.09 35.27 -22.74
C GLY A 65 28.27 34.32 -22.51
N ARG A 66 28.53 33.29 -23.33
CA ARG A 66 29.64 32.35 -23.27
C ARG A 66 29.28 30.91 -22.88
N ALA A 67 28.02 30.66 -22.54
CA ALA A 67 27.69 29.42 -21.84
C ALA A 67 27.15 28.27 -22.75
N SER A 68 26.64 28.58 -23.95
CA SER A 68 26.01 27.55 -24.79
C SER A 68 26.52 27.56 -26.22
N LEU A 69 26.80 26.36 -26.73
CA LEU A 69 27.32 26.14 -28.08
C LEU A 69 26.30 25.37 -28.92
N ASP A 70 26.22 25.73 -30.22
CA ASP A 70 25.39 25.02 -31.20
C ASP A 70 25.96 23.63 -31.52
N GLU A 71 25.11 22.65 -31.82
CA GLU A 71 25.52 21.30 -32.17
C GLU A 71 26.46 21.30 -33.40
N ALA A 72 26.19 22.15 -34.39
CA ALA A 72 27.03 22.26 -35.58
C ALA A 72 28.45 22.68 -35.24
N VAL A 73 28.62 23.65 -34.34
CA VAL A 73 29.92 24.08 -33.79
C VAL A 73 30.65 22.95 -33.11
N LEU A 74 29.95 22.22 -32.27
CA LEU A 74 30.50 21.11 -31.46
C LEU A 74 30.96 19.94 -32.35
N ARG A 75 30.23 19.65 -33.43
CA ARG A 75 30.62 18.64 -34.42
C ARG A 75 31.81 19.11 -35.26
N ALA A 76 31.79 20.34 -35.74
CA ALA A 76 32.90 20.89 -36.50
C ALA A 76 34.19 20.98 -35.64
N ALA A 77 34.06 21.25 -34.34
CA ALA A 77 35.19 21.25 -33.41
C ALA A 77 35.65 19.84 -32.98
N GLY A 78 34.99 18.78 -33.43
CA GLY A 78 35.32 17.40 -33.07
C GLY A 78 34.98 17.04 -31.59
N ILE A 79 34.19 17.86 -30.92
CA ILE A 79 33.74 17.59 -29.55
C ILE A 79 32.69 16.47 -29.54
N ILE A 80 31.82 16.44 -30.55
CA ILE A 80 30.83 15.38 -30.78
C ILE A 80 31.35 14.50 -31.93
N PRO A 81 31.54 13.19 -31.70
CA PRO A 81 31.95 12.27 -32.75
C PRO A 81 31.01 12.29 -33.97
N PRO A 82 31.54 12.23 -35.19
CA PRO A 82 30.71 12.29 -36.41
C PRO A 82 29.62 11.23 -36.51
N GLY A 83 29.84 10.05 -35.94
CA GLY A 83 28.90 8.92 -35.97
C GLY A 83 27.91 8.88 -34.79
N LEU A 84 28.00 9.78 -33.85
CA LEU A 84 27.12 9.77 -32.67
C LEU A 84 25.73 10.33 -33.05
N PRO A 85 24.63 9.53 -33.00
CA PRO A 85 23.32 10.00 -33.36
C PRO A 85 22.77 11.00 -32.30
N THR A 86 21.89 11.88 -32.74
CA THR A 86 21.21 12.86 -31.91
C THR A 86 19.84 12.37 -31.50
N ALA A 87 19.46 12.56 -30.24
CA ALA A 87 18.13 12.28 -29.73
C ALA A 87 17.52 13.52 -29.04
N GLY A 88 16.23 13.74 -29.28
CA GLY A 88 15.47 14.74 -28.53
C GLY A 88 15.15 14.23 -27.12
N MET A 89 15.07 15.15 -26.14
CA MET A 89 14.65 14.78 -24.80
C MET A 89 13.52 15.69 -24.32
N ARG A 90 12.55 15.09 -23.68
CA ARG A 90 11.46 15.77 -22.98
C ARG A 90 11.17 15.10 -21.66
N TYR A 91 10.51 15.84 -20.75
CA TYR A 91 10.19 15.29 -19.44
C TYR A 91 8.76 15.61 -19.01
N ARG A 92 8.29 14.83 -18.04
CA ARG A 92 7.07 15.10 -17.28
C ARG A 92 7.36 14.83 -15.80
N LEU A 93 7.28 15.88 -15.01
CA LEU A 93 7.38 15.79 -13.56
C LEU A 93 5.96 15.73 -12.96
N ALA A 94 5.69 14.69 -12.18
CA ALA A 94 4.49 14.52 -11.37
C ALA A 94 4.88 14.44 -9.89
N LYS A 95 3.91 14.45 -9.00
CA LYS A 95 4.14 14.41 -7.54
C LYS A 95 4.90 13.14 -7.09
N ASP A 96 4.70 12.05 -7.79
CA ASP A 96 5.21 10.72 -7.44
C ASP A 96 6.21 10.17 -8.45
N ARG A 97 6.48 10.89 -9.57
CA ARG A 97 7.30 10.36 -10.66
C ARG A 97 7.87 11.44 -11.56
N LEU A 98 9.15 11.30 -11.90
CA LEU A 98 9.74 11.91 -13.07
C LEU A 98 9.73 10.91 -14.22
N ARG A 99 9.22 11.32 -15.38
CA ARG A 99 9.37 10.59 -16.64
C ARG A 99 10.27 11.38 -17.58
N LEU A 100 11.37 10.77 -18.01
CA LEU A 100 12.21 11.25 -19.10
C LEU A 100 11.90 10.42 -20.36
N VAL A 101 11.78 11.08 -21.49
CA VAL A 101 11.52 10.44 -22.79
C VAL A 101 12.58 10.93 -23.76
N LEU A 102 13.37 10.00 -24.31
CA LEU A 102 14.22 10.26 -25.45
C LEU A 102 13.43 9.89 -26.72
N ASP A 103 13.27 10.84 -27.60
CA ASP A 103 12.73 10.65 -28.93
C ASP A 103 13.91 10.26 -29.84
N LEU A 104 13.94 8.99 -30.26
CA LEU A 104 15.07 8.41 -30.98
C LEU A 104 14.93 8.68 -32.47
N PRO A 105 16.04 8.87 -33.20
CA PRO A 105 16.02 9.00 -34.65
C PRO A 105 15.48 7.72 -35.30
N PRO A 106 14.89 7.81 -36.52
CA PRO A 106 14.50 6.64 -37.28
C PRO A 106 15.75 5.83 -37.69
N GLY A 107 15.64 4.50 -37.63
CA GLY A 107 16.74 3.60 -38.00
C GLY A 107 17.00 2.53 -36.95
N PRO A 108 18.06 1.73 -37.10
CA PRO A 108 18.44 0.73 -36.11
C PRO A 108 18.81 1.40 -34.82
N THR A 109 18.03 1.13 -33.78
CA THR A 109 18.29 1.65 -32.42
C THR A 109 19.36 0.81 -31.76
N PRO A 110 20.45 1.41 -31.26
CA PRO A 110 21.42 0.74 -30.40
C PRO A 110 20.72 0.03 -29.24
N GLU A 111 21.34 -1.02 -28.78
CA GLU A 111 20.83 -1.71 -27.59
C GLU A 111 20.97 -0.77 -26.38
N LEU A 112 19.84 -0.22 -25.94
CA LEU A 112 19.82 0.63 -24.76
C LEU A 112 19.74 -0.24 -23.51
N PRO A 113 20.53 0.07 -22.47
CA PRO A 113 20.57 -0.74 -21.28
C PRO A 113 19.19 -0.82 -20.66
N ARG A 114 18.68 -2.03 -20.45
CA ARG A 114 17.59 -2.25 -19.51
C ARG A 114 18.19 -2.12 -18.13
N ALA A 115 17.83 -1.05 -17.45
CA ALA A 115 18.31 -0.84 -16.12
C ALA A 115 17.10 -0.67 -15.21
N GLU A 116 17.05 -1.47 -14.19
CA GLU A 116 16.19 -1.28 -13.03
C GLU A 116 17.10 -1.12 -11.83
N GLY A 117 16.81 -0.16 -10.97
CA GLY A 117 17.62 0.06 -9.79
C GLY A 117 16.80 0.62 -8.65
N GLU A 118 17.22 0.28 -7.47
CA GLU A 118 16.84 0.95 -6.25
C GLU A 118 18.04 1.82 -5.85
N SER A 119 17.81 3.10 -5.70
CA SER A 119 18.87 4.01 -5.26
C SER A 119 18.29 5.04 -4.30
N PRO A 120 18.92 5.24 -3.15
CA PRO A 120 18.51 6.28 -2.24
C PRO A 120 18.88 7.66 -2.83
N GLY A 121 17.96 8.24 -3.57
CA GLY A 121 18.00 9.65 -3.91
C GLY A 121 18.51 10.05 -5.28
N TRP A 122 19.25 9.22 -5.99
CA TRP A 122 19.79 9.56 -7.31
C TRP A 122 19.84 8.35 -8.24
N PHE A 123 19.91 8.60 -9.53
CA PHE A 123 20.24 7.58 -10.52
C PHE A 123 21.15 8.18 -11.61
N THR A 124 21.93 7.31 -12.25
CA THR A 124 22.76 7.64 -13.41
C THR A 124 22.57 6.57 -14.47
N PHE A 125 22.46 6.98 -15.71
CA PHE A 125 22.48 6.06 -16.86
C PHE A 125 23.08 6.74 -18.08
N SER A 126 23.66 5.95 -18.97
CA SER A 126 24.28 6.44 -20.20
C SER A 126 23.50 5.99 -21.43
N VAL A 127 23.39 6.85 -22.40
CA VAL A 127 22.74 6.56 -23.68
C VAL A 127 23.70 6.90 -24.81
N PRO A 128 23.78 6.07 -25.88
CA PRO A 128 24.67 6.29 -27.02
C PRO A 128 24.08 7.31 -27.99
N TYR A 129 23.68 8.45 -27.45
CA TYR A 129 23.10 9.57 -28.19
C TYR A 129 23.61 10.88 -27.65
N PHE A 130 23.77 11.85 -28.54
CA PHE A 130 23.94 13.24 -28.15
C PHE A 130 22.55 13.87 -27.91
N ILE A 131 22.40 14.60 -26.81
CA ILE A 131 21.15 15.29 -26.45
C ILE A 131 21.38 16.81 -26.50
N PRO A 132 21.05 17.48 -27.59
CA PRO A 132 21.42 18.88 -27.83
C PRO A 132 20.64 19.88 -26.96
N ASN A 133 19.41 19.57 -26.62
CA ASN A 133 18.52 20.41 -25.79
C ASN A 133 18.06 19.65 -24.57
N PRO A 134 18.97 19.42 -23.60
CA PRO A 134 18.57 18.75 -22.39
C PRO A 134 17.59 19.63 -21.60
N PRO A 135 16.56 19.03 -20.98
CA PRO A 135 15.59 19.78 -20.21
C PRO A 135 16.24 20.43 -18.99
N ASP A 136 15.89 21.69 -18.75
CA ASP A 136 16.23 22.39 -17.51
C ASP A 136 15.29 21.92 -16.40
N LEU A 137 15.82 21.06 -15.55
CA LEU A 137 15.11 20.49 -14.42
C LEU A 137 16.08 20.38 -13.23
N ASP A 138 15.66 20.94 -12.11
CA ASP A 138 16.45 20.90 -10.88
C ASP A 138 16.85 19.46 -10.51
N GLY A 139 18.14 19.28 -10.24
CA GLY A 139 18.74 17.99 -9.96
C GLY A 139 19.06 17.11 -11.19
N LEU A 140 18.70 17.52 -12.41
CA LEU A 140 19.04 16.81 -13.64
C LEU A 140 20.33 17.39 -14.23
N THR A 141 21.32 16.54 -14.41
CA THR A 141 22.63 16.91 -14.98
C THR A 141 23.04 15.97 -16.09
N PHE A 142 23.83 16.49 -17.02
CA PHE A 142 24.28 15.79 -18.20
C PHE A 142 25.80 15.87 -18.30
N ARG A 143 26.39 14.75 -18.68
CA ARG A 143 27.80 14.68 -19.09
C ARG A 143 27.88 14.08 -20.49
N TYR A 144 28.74 14.61 -21.32
CA TYR A 144 28.93 14.17 -22.70
C TYR A 144 30.35 13.63 -22.86
N ASP A 145 30.44 12.45 -23.45
CA ASP A 145 31.71 11.86 -23.88
C ASP A 145 31.57 11.30 -25.32
N GLU A 146 32.61 10.65 -25.81
CA GLU A 146 32.66 10.04 -27.13
C GLU A 146 31.63 8.90 -27.33
N ARG A 147 31.11 8.34 -26.26
CA ARG A 147 30.15 7.23 -26.26
C ARG A 147 28.71 7.69 -26.21
N GLY A 148 28.48 8.95 -25.86
CA GLY A 148 27.14 9.52 -25.76
C GLY A 148 26.91 10.45 -24.61
N THR A 149 25.74 10.34 -24.00
CA THR A 149 25.32 11.20 -22.91
C THR A 149 25.09 10.37 -21.63
N GLU A 150 25.80 10.72 -20.58
CA GLU A 150 25.46 10.29 -19.22
C GLU A 150 24.43 11.26 -18.65
N ILE A 151 23.33 10.73 -18.17
CA ILE A 151 22.23 11.46 -17.57
C ILE A 151 22.17 11.08 -16.10
N ARG A 152 22.31 12.09 -15.23
CA ARG A 152 22.23 11.92 -13.79
C ARG A 152 21.09 12.76 -13.25
N TYR A 153 20.26 12.16 -12.40
CA TYR A 153 19.21 12.87 -11.69
C TYR A 153 19.36 12.68 -10.18
N LEU A 154 19.41 13.78 -9.47
CA LEU A 154 19.35 13.85 -8.03
C LEU A 154 18.00 14.45 -7.66
N ALA A 155 17.09 13.64 -7.15
CA ALA A 155 15.77 14.15 -6.79
C ALA A 155 15.85 15.11 -5.61
N PRO A 156 15.10 16.21 -5.62
CA PRO A 156 15.01 17.13 -4.48
C PRO A 156 14.64 16.36 -3.20
N GLY A 157 15.48 16.52 -2.15
CA GLY A 157 15.33 15.80 -0.89
C GLY A 157 15.71 14.32 -0.91
N GLY A 158 16.44 13.86 -1.95
CA GLY A 158 17.04 12.53 -1.98
C GLY A 158 16.04 11.36 -1.99
N ARG A 159 14.96 11.43 -2.77
CA ARG A 159 13.81 10.54 -2.64
C ARG A 159 13.44 9.70 -3.85
N VAL A 160 14.36 9.48 -4.81
CA VAL A 160 14.16 8.41 -5.80
C VAL A 160 14.32 7.08 -5.09
N TYR A 161 13.35 6.21 -5.20
CA TYR A 161 13.43 4.88 -4.61
C TYR A 161 13.52 3.78 -5.64
N ARG A 162 12.93 3.99 -6.80
CA ARG A 162 12.92 3.04 -7.91
C ARG A 162 12.97 3.78 -9.22
N TRP A 163 13.68 3.22 -10.17
CA TRP A 163 13.67 3.68 -11.54
C TRP A 163 13.66 2.49 -12.49
N ARG A 164 13.10 2.67 -13.66
CA ARG A 164 13.07 1.67 -14.71
C ARG A 164 13.15 2.32 -16.07
N THR A 165 13.73 1.59 -17.02
CA THR A 165 13.79 1.99 -18.40
C THR A 165 13.04 1.01 -19.29
N PHE A 166 12.47 1.50 -20.37
CA PHE A 166 11.80 0.67 -21.38
C PHE A 166 11.72 1.39 -22.72
N LYS A 167 11.58 0.58 -23.80
CA LYS A 167 11.38 1.10 -25.15
C LYS A 167 9.89 1.17 -25.49
N LEU A 168 9.50 2.17 -26.29
CA LEU A 168 8.20 2.26 -26.92
C LEU A 168 8.38 2.24 -28.44
N GLY A 169 7.39 1.68 -29.15
CA GLY A 169 7.44 1.44 -30.59
C GLY A 169 7.36 2.70 -31.47
N ALA A 170 6.34 2.83 -32.30
CA ALA A 170 6.21 3.89 -33.30
C ALA A 170 5.62 5.20 -32.72
N PRO A 171 6.33 6.36 -32.75
CA PRO A 171 7.75 6.50 -33.09
C PRO A 171 8.68 5.89 -32.03
N PRO A 172 9.90 5.51 -32.36
CA PRO A 172 10.82 4.88 -31.42
C PRO A 172 11.20 5.85 -30.30
N ARG A 173 11.01 5.40 -29.05
CA ARG A 173 11.31 6.19 -27.85
C ARG A 173 11.93 5.32 -26.78
N TYR A 174 12.83 5.93 -26.01
CA TYR A 174 13.35 5.32 -24.80
C TYR A 174 12.83 6.11 -23.61
N VAL A 175 12.19 5.42 -22.69
CA VAL A 175 11.53 6.03 -21.55
C VAL A 175 12.21 5.58 -20.27
N MET A 176 12.43 6.53 -19.38
CA MET A 176 12.85 6.28 -18.01
C MET A 176 11.84 6.90 -17.05
N ASP A 177 11.36 6.08 -16.14
CA ASP A 177 10.52 6.48 -15.01
C ASP A 177 11.35 6.40 -13.73
N ALA A 178 11.46 7.51 -13.01
CA ALA A 178 11.98 7.57 -11.64
C ALA A 178 10.83 7.86 -10.68
N TYR A 179 10.62 6.98 -9.70
CA TYR A 179 9.53 7.08 -8.75
C TYR A 179 10.02 7.71 -7.44
N PHE A 180 9.22 8.61 -6.90
CA PHE A 180 9.54 9.36 -5.68
C PHE A 180 8.75 8.85 -4.49
N VAL A 181 9.39 8.89 -3.35
CA VAL A 181 8.73 8.75 -2.06
C VAL A 181 8.33 10.14 -1.59
N PRO A 182 7.03 10.41 -1.37
CA PRO A 182 6.61 11.68 -0.80
C PRO A 182 7.21 11.92 0.59
N PRO A 183 7.41 13.18 1.02
CA PRO A 183 7.86 13.48 2.37
C PRO A 183 6.90 12.92 3.42
N PRO A 184 7.40 12.39 4.54
CA PRO A 184 6.55 12.05 5.65
C PRO A 184 5.79 13.30 6.10
N SER A 185 4.53 13.11 6.44
CA SER A 185 3.70 14.19 6.97
C SER A 185 3.21 13.86 8.36
N ARG A 186 3.06 14.89 9.16
CA ARG A 186 2.58 14.83 10.52
C ARG A 186 1.53 15.94 10.70
N GLU A 187 0.35 15.59 11.15
CA GLU A 187 -0.77 16.51 11.34
C GLU A 187 -1.40 16.28 12.71
N THR A 188 -1.44 17.31 13.55
CA THR A 188 -2.21 17.28 14.79
C THR A 188 -3.70 17.45 14.46
N ILE A 189 -4.49 16.42 14.72
CA ILE A 189 -5.92 16.42 14.40
C ILE A 189 -6.72 17.13 15.50
N THR A 190 -6.39 16.82 16.72
CA THR A 190 -6.90 17.46 17.96
C THR A 190 -5.95 17.08 19.10
N SER A 191 -6.15 17.64 20.28
CA SER A 191 -5.34 17.29 21.46
C SER A 191 -5.30 15.78 21.68
N GLY A 192 -4.10 15.22 21.77
CA GLY A 192 -3.89 13.80 21.95
C GLY A 192 -4.06 12.93 20.69
N PHE A 193 -4.31 13.53 19.51
CA PHE A 193 -4.47 12.77 18.27
C PHE A 193 -3.61 13.33 17.15
N GLU A 194 -2.84 12.48 16.50
CA GLU A 194 -1.93 12.82 15.42
C GLU A 194 -2.09 11.84 14.26
N LEU A 195 -2.21 12.37 13.04
CA LEU A 195 -2.15 11.59 11.80
C LEU A 195 -0.73 11.66 11.24
N ARG A 196 -0.12 10.51 11.00
CA ARG A 196 1.18 10.39 10.35
C ARG A 196 1.04 9.62 9.04
N ARG A 197 1.69 10.14 8.00
CA ARG A 197 1.98 9.42 6.76
C ARG A 197 3.47 9.24 6.64
N GLU A 198 3.90 8.02 6.48
CA GLU A 198 5.31 7.66 6.43
C GLU A 198 5.55 6.65 5.33
N TYR A 199 6.76 6.67 4.81
CA TYR A 199 7.26 5.64 3.92
C TYR A 199 8.38 4.92 4.64
N VAL A 200 8.19 3.65 4.90
CA VAL A 200 9.21 2.80 5.51
C VAL A 200 9.82 1.92 4.44
N TRP A 201 11.14 1.84 4.44
CA TRP A 201 11.88 1.02 3.50
C TRP A 201 11.80 -0.44 3.94
N THR A 202 11.19 -1.22 3.09
CA THR A 202 11.30 -2.67 3.02
C THR A 202 11.87 -2.97 1.64
N PRO A 203 11.91 -4.17 1.06
CA PRO A 203 12.42 -4.29 -0.31
C PRO A 203 11.75 -3.31 -1.30
N GLU A 204 10.52 -2.82 -0.99
CA GLU A 204 9.88 -1.67 -1.67
C GLU A 204 9.35 -0.68 -0.63
N PRO A 205 9.25 0.64 -0.93
CA PRO A 205 8.73 1.60 0.02
C PRO A 205 7.27 1.30 0.32
N LEU A 206 6.99 1.09 1.59
CA LEU A 206 5.67 0.85 2.12
C LEU A 206 5.10 2.15 2.68
N GLU A 207 4.03 2.65 2.08
CA GLU A 207 3.26 3.74 2.66
C GLU A 207 2.52 3.25 3.91
N LEU A 208 2.73 3.92 5.03
CA LEU A 208 2.01 3.71 6.28
C LEU A 208 1.25 4.97 6.66
N VAL A 209 -0.04 4.82 6.89
CA VAL A 209 -0.89 5.87 7.46
C VAL A 209 -1.31 5.43 8.86
N ARG A 210 -0.91 6.20 9.87
CA ARG A 210 -1.18 5.90 11.27
C ARG A 210 -1.92 7.05 11.92
N LEU A 211 -3.10 6.80 12.46
CA LEU A 211 -3.68 7.68 13.45
C LEU A 211 -3.20 7.23 14.82
N ILE A 212 -2.51 8.10 15.52
CA ILE A 212 -1.93 7.87 16.84
C ILE A 212 -2.77 8.61 17.85
N ALA A 213 -3.31 7.89 18.81
CA ALA A 213 -4.01 8.45 19.97
C ALA A 213 -3.13 8.31 21.21
N ALA A 214 -2.93 9.41 21.91
CA ALA A 214 -2.13 9.46 23.15
C ALA A 214 -2.75 8.61 24.27
N PRO A 215 -1.95 8.14 25.22
CA PRO A 215 -2.45 7.37 26.36
C PRO A 215 -3.56 8.12 27.09
N GLY A 216 -4.68 7.43 27.33
CA GLY A 216 -5.81 7.99 28.05
C GLY A 216 -6.67 9.01 27.29
N ALA A 217 -6.26 9.49 26.13
CA ALA A 217 -6.98 10.52 25.36
C ALA A 217 -8.18 9.97 24.57
N TRP A 218 -8.37 8.66 24.50
CA TRP A 218 -9.29 8.02 23.57
C TRP A 218 -10.32 7.10 24.23
N ARG A 219 -11.43 6.94 23.55
CA ARG A 219 -12.46 5.95 23.80
C ARG A 219 -12.71 5.19 22.49
N MET A 220 -12.65 3.87 22.50
CA MET A 220 -12.83 3.01 21.33
C MET A 220 -13.99 2.04 21.56
N LYS A 221 -14.81 1.81 20.51
CA LYS A 221 -15.86 0.79 20.49
C LYS A 221 -15.90 0.08 19.15
N PRO A 222 -16.22 -1.22 19.08
CA PRO A 222 -16.62 -1.86 17.85
C PRO A 222 -18.05 -1.40 17.49
N VAL A 223 -18.26 -1.07 16.23
CA VAL A 223 -19.53 -0.56 15.69
C VAL A 223 -19.93 -1.30 14.42
N GLY A 224 -21.21 -1.20 14.06
CA GLY A 224 -21.82 -1.88 12.92
C GLY A 224 -22.96 -2.79 13.35
N GLU A 225 -23.40 -3.68 12.45
CA GLU A 225 -24.53 -4.57 12.67
C GLU A 225 -24.31 -5.91 11.96
N PRO A 226 -24.34 -7.07 12.64
CA PRO A 226 -24.29 -8.37 12.01
C PRO A 226 -25.36 -8.52 10.93
N GLY A 227 -24.98 -9.06 9.77
CA GLY A 227 -25.89 -9.22 8.63
C GLY A 227 -26.03 -7.98 7.73
N LYS A 228 -25.43 -6.84 8.08
CA LYS A 228 -25.54 -5.60 7.32
C LYS A 228 -24.19 -5.01 6.97
N ARG A 229 -24.00 -4.66 5.69
CA ARG A 229 -22.80 -3.93 5.23
C ARG A 229 -23.11 -2.46 5.11
N GLN A 230 -22.28 -1.63 5.72
CA GLN A 230 -22.38 -0.17 5.72
C GLN A 230 -21.00 0.46 5.51
N LYS A 231 -20.94 1.68 5.02
CA LYS A 231 -19.72 2.47 5.06
C LYS A 231 -19.42 2.83 6.51
N PRO A 232 -18.16 2.74 7.00
CA PRO A 232 -17.84 3.02 8.40
C PRO A 232 -18.39 4.34 8.95
N PRO A 233 -18.41 5.48 8.22
CA PRO A 233 -19.01 6.72 8.74
C PRO A 233 -20.52 6.62 9.03
N GLN A 234 -21.24 5.71 8.39
CA GLN A 234 -22.67 5.49 8.66
C GLN A 234 -22.90 4.72 9.98
N MET A 235 -21.91 3.91 10.41
CA MET A 235 -22.00 3.13 11.65
C MET A 235 -21.81 4.02 12.89
N ALA A 236 -20.96 5.05 12.80
CA ALA A 236 -20.69 5.97 13.91
C ALA A 236 -20.36 7.39 13.37
N PRO A 237 -21.36 8.18 12.99
CA PRO A 237 -21.17 9.49 12.36
C PRO A 237 -20.40 10.50 13.20
N THR A 238 -20.45 10.35 14.53
CA THR A 238 -19.76 11.24 15.48
C THR A 238 -18.34 10.81 15.84
N ALA A 239 -17.87 9.68 15.31
CA ALA A 239 -16.52 9.20 15.59
C ALA A 239 -15.47 10.15 14.99
N LEU A 240 -14.40 10.43 15.74
CA LEU A 240 -13.25 11.13 15.21
C LEU A 240 -12.57 10.32 14.11
N ALA A 241 -12.45 9.02 14.33
CA ALA A 241 -11.87 8.11 13.35
C ALA A 241 -12.55 6.74 13.34
N LEU A 242 -12.46 6.07 12.20
CA LEU A 242 -12.99 4.73 11.98
C LEU A 242 -11.98 3.90 11.19
N LEU A 243 -11.67 2.72 11.73
CA LEU A 243 -10.90 1.68 11.04
C LEU A 243 -11.84 0.50 10.78
N ASN A 244 -11.77 -0.12 9.60
CA ASN A 244 -12.55 -1.33 9.35
C ASN A 244 -12.26 -2.43 10.40
N GLY A 245 -13.25 -3.28 10.63
CA GLY A 245 -13.22 -4.28 11.70
C GLY A 245 -12.71 -5.66 11.30
N GLY A 246 -13.38 -6.70 11.84
CA GLY A 246 -13.05 -8.10 11.63
C GLY A 246 -13.54 -8.68 10.29
N TYR A 247 -13.26 -9.96 10.09
CA TYR A 247 -13.68 -10.70 8.91
C TYR A 247 -15.20 -10.94 8.88
N TYR A 248 -15.74 -11.05 7.68
CA TYR A 248 -17.14 -11.39 7.45
C TYR A 248 -17.31 -12.17 6.14
N ASP A 249 -18.40 -12.91 6.03
CA ASP A 249 -18.81 -13.54 4.78
C ASP A 249 -19.37 -12.46 3.83
N PRO A 250 -18.76 -12.22 2.66
CA PRO A 250 -19.22 -11.16 1.76
C PRO A 250 -20.59 -11.42 1.11
N LYS A 251 -21.08 -12.66 1.15
CA LYS A 251 -22.40 -13.01 0.59
C LYS A 251 -23.53 -12.73 1.59
N THR A 252 -23.31 -13.05 2.85
CA THR A 252 -24.34 -13.01 3.89
C THR A 252 -24.16 -11.84 4.87
N ALA A 253 -23.03 -11.15 4.82
CA ALA A 253 -22.61 -10.16 5.82
C ALA A 253 -22.54 -10.73 7.26
N THR A 254 -22.37 -12.04 7.40
CA THR A 254 -22.22 -12.70 8.70
C THR A 254 -20.79 -12.46 9.21
N PRO A 255 -20.59 -11.95 10.45
CA PRO A 255 -19.27 -11.86 11.06
C PRO A 255 -18.61 -13.24 11.15
N ILE A 256 -17.31 -13.33 10.83
CA ILE A 256 -16.50 -14.54 11.00
C ILE A 256 -15.59 -14.31 12.20
N GLY A 257 -16.09 -14.62 13.41
CA GLY A 257 -15.35 -14.47 14.65
C GLY A 257 -16.12 -13.72 15.72
N LEU A 258 -15.51 -13.64 16.89
CA LEU A 258 -16.09 -13.01 18.08
C LEU A 258 -16.25 -11.51 17.89
N TRP A 259 -17.43 -11.02 18.25
CA TRP A 259 -17.69 -9.61 18.38
C TRP A 259 -18.48 -9.36 19.68
N VAL A 260 -17.89 -8.64 20.63
CA VAL A 260 -18.52 -8.22 21.88
C VAL A 260 -18.62 -6.71 21.92
N ALA A 261 -19.81 -6.20 22.16
CA ALA A 261 -20.07 -4.78 22.35
C ALA A 261 -20.82 -4.56 23.67
N ASP A 262 -20.29 -3.67 24.52
CA ASP A 262 -20.80 -3.36 25.85
C ASP A 262 -21.08 -4.64 26.71
N GLY A 263 -20.19 -5.64 26.61
CA GLY A 263 -20.28 -6.90 27.37
C GLY A 263 -21.17 -7.97 26.71
N VAL A 264 -21.87 -7.63 25.62
CA VAL A 264 -22.80 -8.55 24.94
C VAL A 264 -22.13 -9.15 23.69
N PRO A 265 -22.03 -10.49 23.58
CA PRO A 265 -21.58 -11.13 22.35
C PRO A 265 -22.61 -10.96 21.23
N LEU A 266 -22.23 -10.28 20.15
CA LEU A 266 -23.02 -10.12 18.93
C LEU A 266 -22.74 -11.24 17.90
N SER A 267 -21.56 -11.84 17.97
CA SER A 267 -21.19 -13.06 17.26
C SER A 267 -20.21 -13.89 18.09
N LEU A 268 -20.12 -15.18 17.77
CA LEU A 268 -19.33 -16.16 18.52
C LEU A 268 -17.95 -16.38 17.89
N PRO A 269 -16.96 -16.83 18.68
CA PRO A 269 -15.59 -16.92 18.20
C PRO A 269 -15.44 -17.98 17.10
N TYR A 270 -14.57 -17.67 16.14
CA TYR A 270 -14.06 -18.64 15.18
C TYR A 270 -12.80 -19.35 15.73
N GLY A 271 -12.05 -18.72 16.61
CA GLY A 271 -10.84 -19.26 17.23
C GLY A 271 -9.54 -18.65 16.74
N ARG A 272 -9.57 -17.36 16.43
CA ARG A 272 -8.41 -16.56 16.04
C ARG A 272 -8.10 -15.52 17.11
N SER A 273 -6.99 -14.84 16.94
CA SER A 273 -6.64 -13.70 17.81
C SER A 273 -7.73 -12.64 17.77
N THR A 274 -8.06 -12.17 18.95
CA THR A 274 -9.13 -11.22 19.24
C THR A 274 -8.53 -10.01 19.94
N LEU A 275 -8.83 -8.81 19.44
CA LEU A 275 -8.57 -7.56 20.13
C LEU A 275 -9.58 -7.41 21.28
N MET A 276 -9.11 -7.18 22.51
CA MET A 276 -9.93 -7.12 23.72
C MET A 276 -9.57 -5.90 24.55
N TRP A 277 -10.56 -5.17 25.10
CA TRP A 277 -10.31 -4.01 25.96
C TRP A 277 -11.54 -3.62 26.80
N ASP A 278 -11.27 -2.94 27.91
CA ASP A 278 -12.26 -2.40 28.86
C ASP A 278 -12.09 -0.89 29.10
N GLY A 279 -11.54 -0.17 28.09
CA GLY A 279 -11.29 1.27 28.16
C GLY A 279 -9.84 1.67 28.44
N GLY A 280 -8.96 0.71 28.73
CA GLY A 280 -7.50 0.87 28.84
C GLY A 280 -6.77 0.43 27.57
N THR A 281 -5.45 0.23 27.68
CA THR A 281 -4.62 -0.32 26.60
C THR A 281 -5.17 -1.66 26.13
N PRO A 282 -5.38 -1.87 24.83
CA PRO A 282 -5.88 -3.14 24.32
C PRO A 282 -4.88 -4.28 24.54
N GLN A 283 -5.40 -5.49 24.51
CA GLN A 283 -4.62 -6.70 24.37
C GLN A 283 -5.16 -7.56 23.22
N ALA A 284 -4.33 -8.40 22.64
CA ALA A 284 -4.75 -9.34 21.64
C ALA A 284 -4.20 -10.74 21.95
N ALA A 285 -5.09 -11.71 21.94
CA ALA A 285 -4.78 -13.12 22.13
C ALA A 285 -5.94 -13.96 21.60
N VAL A 286 -5.75 -15.27 21.46
CA VAL A 286 -6.84 -16.21 21.29
C VAL A 286 -7.56 -16.31 22.66
N PRO A 287 -8.84 -15.88 22.75
CA PRO A 287 -9.52 -15.79 24.05
C PRO A 287 -9.98 -17.15 24.54
N THR A 288 -10.12 -17.32 25.86
CA THR A 288 -10.89 -18.42 26.40
C THR A 288 -12.38 -18.08 26.31
N PHE A 289 -13.15 -18.97 25.71
CA PHE A 289 -14.59 -18.80 25.55
C PHE A 289 -15.31 -20.04 26.02
N LYS A 290 -16.29 -19.91 26.92
CA LYS A 290 -17.16 -21.00 27.34
C LYS A 290 -18.48 -20.91 26.61
N ALA A 291 -18.91 -22.04 26.01
CA ALA A 291 -20.17 -22.15 25.32
C ALA A 291 -20.99 -23.32 25.88
N TRP A 292 -22.29 -23.16 25.88
CA TRP A 292 -23.21 -24.21 26.28
C TRP A 292 -24.54 -24.11 25.55
N VAL A 293 -25.20 -25.24 25.37
CA VAL A 293 -26.57 -25.30 24.87
C VAL A 293 -27.55 -25.65 26.00
N VAL A 294 -28.78 -25.13 25.89
CA VAL A 294 -29.88 -25.44 26.77
C VAL A 294 -30.92 -26.18 25.97
N THR A 295 -31.26 -27.39 26.40
CA THR A 295 -32.24 -28.30 25.75
C THR A 295 -33.67 -27.99 26.27
N PRO A 296 -34.72 -28.50 25.59
CA PRO A 296 -36.11 -28.22 25.98
C PRO A 296 -36.49 -28.59 27.42
N ASP A 297 -35.82 -29.61 27.96
CA ASP A 297 -35.97 -30.04 29.36
C ASP A 297 -35.17 -29.18 30.37
N GLY A 298 -34.64 -28.04 29.92
CA GLY A 298 -33.86 -27.09 30.74
C GLY A 298 -32.46 -27.52 31.08
N LYS A 299 -31.99 -28.67 30.59
CA LYS A 299 -30.63 -29.13 30.89
C LYS A 299 -29.58 -28.35 30.07
N THR A 300 -28.47 -28.07 30.75
CA THR A 300 -27.33 -27.36 30.17
C THR A 300 -26.24 -28.36 29.79
N HIS A 301 -25.69 -28.22 28.58
CA HIS A 301 -24.57 -29.02 28.08
C HIS A 301 -23.46 -28.13 27.56
N THR A 302 -22.26 -28.27 28.13
CA THR A 302 -21.06 -27.58 27.59
C THR A 302 -20.73 -28.08 26.21
N VAL A 303 -20.40 -27.16 25.32
CA VAL A 303 -20.06 -27.44 23.93
C VAL A 303 -18.75 -26.78 23.52
N GLY A 304 -18.04 -27.39 22.58
CA GLY A 304 -17.03 -26.69 21.79
C GLY A 304 -17.67 -25.69 20.84
N ILE A 305 -16.91 -24.78 20.29
CA ILE A 305 -17.40 -23.75 19.38
C ILE A 305 -16.50 -23.64 18.14
N ASN A 306 -17.09 -23.79 16.95
CA ASN A 306 -16.41 -23.64 15.68
C ASN A 306 -15.06 -24.43 15.58
N ARG A 307 -13.92 -23.76 15.68
CA ARG A 307 -12.59 -24.35 15.61
C ARG A 307 -12.09 -24.95 16.92
N TRP A 308 -12.81 -24.79 18.00
CA TRP A 308 -12.50 -25.45 19.30
C TRP A 308 -13.44 -26.60 19.51
N PRO A 309 -13.20 -27.75 18.83
CA PRO A 309 -14.10 -28.88 18.88
C PRO A 309 -14.08 -29.56 20.26
N ALA A 310 -15.23 -30.02 20.65
CA ALA A 310 -15.43 -30.93 21.78
C ALA A 310 -16.30 -32.12 21.34
N ARG A 311 -16.68 -32.99 22.26
CA ARG A 311 -17.64 -34.07 21.97
C ARG A 311 -18.95 -33.56 21.38
N LEU A 312 -19.41 -32.42 21.89
CA LEU A 312 -20.48 -31.63 21.30
C LEU A 312 -19.86 -30.35 20.78
N THR A 313 -20.08 -30.01 19.52
CA THR A 313 -19.51 -28.79 18.92
C THR A 313 -20.62 -27.97 18.26
N ALA A 314 -20.75 -26.71 18.69
CA ALA A 314 -21.61 -25.74 18.04
C ALA A 314 -20.87 -25.08 16.87
N HIS A 315 -21.50 -25.03 15.71
CA HIS A 315 -21.05 -24.41 14.49
C HIS A 315 -21.93 -23.20 14.17
N THR A 316 -21.39 -22.00 14.17
CA THR A 316 -22.16 -20.76 13.99
C THR A 316 -21.81 -20.01 12.72
N ILE A 317 -20.89 -20.55 11.92
CA ILE A 317 -20.42 -19.96 10.68
C ILE A 317 -20.89 -20.81 9.50
N PRO A 318 -21.53 -20.19 8.47
CA PRO A 318 -21.92 -20.90 7.27
C PRO A 318 -20.76 -21.63 6.60
N GLY A 319 -21.02 -22.80 6.06
CA GLY A 319 -19.99 -23.61 5.42
C GLY A 319 -20.14 -25.10 5.72
N ARG A 320 -19.11 -25.88 5.37
CA ARG A 320 -19.10 -27.31 5.64
C ARG A 320 -18.84 -27.58 7.14
N VAL A 321 -19.76 -28.25 7.81
CA VAL A 321 -19.73 -28.52 9.26
C VAL A 321 -19.88 -30.00 9.56
N GLY A 322 -19.35 -30.42 10.72
CA GLY A 322 -19.35 -31.81 11.16
C GLY A 322 -18.30 -32.66 10.44
N ARG A 323 -17.95 -33.79 11.03
CA ARG A 323 -17.00 -34.78 10.52
C ARG A 323 -17.71 -36.08 10.15
N GLN A 324 -17.12 -36.89 9.30
CA GLN A 324 -17.63 -38.22 9.03
C GLN A 324 -17.75 -39.01 10.35
N GLY A 325 -18.87 -39.68 10.55
CA GLY A 325 -19.19 -40.39 11.81
C GLY A 325 -19.84 -39.52 12.88
N GLU A 326 -20.20 -38.28 12.56
CA GLU A 326 -21.01 -37.41 13.41
C GLU A 326 -22.42 -37.25 12.83
N ASN A 327 -23.36 -36.88 13.69
CA ASN A 327 -24.66 -36.31 13.34
C ASN A 327 -24.65 -34.82 13.64
N VAL A 328 -25.45 -34.06 12.91
CA VAL A 328 -25.53 -32.60 13.01
C VAL A 328 -27.00 -32.19 13.15
N ILE A 329 -27.34 -31.58 14.27
CA ILE A 329 -28.63 -30.94 14.50
C ILE A 329 -28.53 -29.51 13.96
N VAL A 330 -29.33 -29.19 12.93
CA VAL A 330 -29.43 -27.84 12.35
C VAL A 330 -30.50 -27.06 13.06
N VAL A 331 -30.18 -25.82 13.43
CA VAL A 331 -31.06 -24.91 14.16
C VAL A 331 -31.18 -23.58 13.42
N ALA A 332 -32.41 -23.10 13.28
CA ALA A 332 -32.71 -21.76 12.78
C ALA A 332 -33.29 -20.91 13.92
N GLY A 333 -32.61 -19.78 14.24
CA GLY A 333 -32.92 -19.07 15.48
C GLY A 333 -32.62 -19.94 16.70
N ASP A 334 -33.68 -20.32 17.42
CA ASP A 334 -33.62 -21.27 18.55
C ASP A 334 -34.44 -22.56 18.31
N ARG A 335 -34.84 -22.80 17.05
CA ARG A 335 -35.68 -23.96 16.67
C ARG A 335 -34.90 -24.98 15.88
N VAL A 336 -34.96 -26.23 16.29
CA VAL A 336 -34.41 -27.36 15.56
C VAL A 336 -35.13 -27.50 14.22
N VAL A 337 -34.36 -27.53 13.13
CA VAL A 337 -34.84 -27.76 11.77
C VAL A 337 -34.89 -29.25 11.50
N HIS A 338 -33.78 -29.92 11.64
CA HIS A 338 -33.64 -31.37 11.43
C HIS A 338 -32.24 -31.84 11.89
N THR A 339 -32.10 -33.18 11.97
CA THR A 339 -30.80 -33.84 12.22
C THR A 339 -30.37 -34.58 10.97
N TYR A 340 -29.11 -34.33 10.55
CA TYR A 340 -28.52 -34.93 9.36
C TYR A 340 -27.22 -35.68 9.69
N PRO A 341 -26.80 -36.65 8.89
CA PRO A 341 -25.46 -37.18 8.92
C PRO A 341 -24.43 -36.06 8.52
N ALA A 342 -23.30 -36.02 9.17
CA ALA A 342 -22.20 -35.15 8.80
C ALA A 342 -21.31 -35.77 7.70
N PRO A 343 -20.58 -34.96 6.90
CA PRO A 343 -20.60 -33.50 6.91
C PRO A 343 -21.74 -32.92 6.09
N LEU A 344 -22.21 -31.74 6.49
CA LEU A 344 -23.24 -31.02 5.73
C LEU A 344 -22.86 -29.56 5.48
N GLN A 345 -23.58 -28.91 4.57
CA GLN A 345 -23.43 -27.48 4.26
C GLN A 345 -24.40 -26.65 5.10
N LEU A 346 -23.90 -25.95 6.11
CA LEU A 346 -24.69 -25.03 6.94
C LEU A 346 -24.99 -23.74 6.17
N GLN A 347 -26.23 -23.30 6.20
CA GLN A 347 -26.71 -22.10 5.53
C GLN A 347 -26.58 -20.86 6.41
N ALA A 348 -26.62 -19.66 5.79
CA ALA A 348 -26.71 -18.41 6.53
C ALA A 348 -27.98 -18.34 7.38
N GLY A 349 -27.89 -17.74 8.57
CA GLY A 349 -29.00 -17.66 9.53
C GLY A 349 -29.26 -18.94 10.32
N GLN A 350 -28.47 -19.99 10.07
CA GLN A 350 -28.50 -21.23 10.83
C GLN A 350 -27.25 -21.39 11.69
N TRP A 351 -27.37 -22.15 12.75
CA TRP A 351 -26.26 -22.74 13.49
C TRP A 351 -26.50 -24.23 13.65
N ALA A 352 -25.50 -24.99 14.03
CA ALA A 352 -25.61 -26.42 14.13
C ALA A 352 -24.88 -26.98 15.35
N LEU A 353 -25.36 -28.10 15.88
CA LEU A 353 -24.68 -28.86 16.93
C LEU A 353 -24.24 -30.21 16.38
N SER A 354 -22.94 -30.47 16.27
CA SER A 354 -22.43 -31.80 15.90
C SER A 354 -22.13 -32.65 17.13
N TYR A 355 -22.33 -33.95 16.98
CA TYR A 355 -22.07 -34.96 18.01
C TYR A 355 -21.76 -36.32 17.35
N PRO A 356 -21.03 -37.27 18.01
CA PRO A 356 -20.77 -38.59 17.49
C PRO A 356 -22.06 -39.36 17.19
N ALA A 357 -22.18 -39.95 16.01
CA ALA A 357 -23.39 -40.67 15.58
C ALA A 357 -23.82 -41.82 16.51
N GLY A 358 -22.85 -42.43 17.21
CA GLY A 358 -23.10 -43.43 18.26
C GLY A 358 -23.52 -42.88 19.63
N ASP A 359 -23.65 -41.57 19.81
CA ASP A 359 -24.06 -41.02 21.11
C ASP A 359 -25.58 -41.09 21.32
N SER A 360 -26.02 -42.15 21.98
CA SER A 360 -27.44 -42.42 22.24
C SER A 360 -28.13 -41.31 23.06
N ARG A 361 -27.41 -40.49 23.78
CA ARG A 361 -27.95 -39.36 24.55
C ARG A 361 -28.49 -38.26 23.65
N TRP A 362 -28.06 -38.19 22.38
CA TRP A 362 -28.43 -37.17 21.42
C TRP A 362 -29.23 -37.71 20.25
N ASN A 363 -29.12 -39.00 19.92
CA ASN A 363 -29.88 -39.64 18.84
C ASN A 363 -31.37 -39.62 19.15
N GLY A 364 -32.17 -38.98 18.27
CA GLY A 364 -33.61 -38.90 18.42
C GLY A 364 -34.14 -38.08 19.59
N ARG A 365 -33.26 -37.44 20.36
CA ARG A 365 -33.61 -36.63 21.54
C ARG A 365 -34.35 -35.35 21.17
N LEU A 366 -33.90 -34.70 20.10
CA LEU A 366 -34.45 -33.43 19.60
C LEU A 366 -35.20 -33.67 18.30
N LYS A 367 -36.43 -33.16 18.22
CA LYS A 367 -37.30 -33.24 17.03
C LYS A 367 -37.35 -31.86 16.35
N PRO A 368 -37.69 -31.80 15.06
CA PRO A 368 -38.03 -30.55 14.39
C PRO A 368 -39.06 -29.74 15.20
N GLY A 369 -38.78 -28.44 15.38
CA GLY A 369 -39.60 -27.53 16.19
C GLY A 369 -39.15 -27.41 17.66
N ASP A 370 -38.39 -28.36 18.20
CA ASP A 370 -37.87 -28.26 19.57
C ASP A 370 -37.00 -27.02 19.76
N ARG A 371 -37.01 -26.49 20.99
CA ARG A 371 -36.17 -25.36 21.34
C ARG A 371 -34.77 -25.81 21.75
N LEU A 372 -33.74 -25.32 21.08
CA LEU A 372 -32.35 -25.52 21.43
C LEU A 372 -31.66 -24.14 21.42
N SER A 373 -31.22 -23.67 22.55
CA SER A 373 -30.62 -22.34 22.67
C SER A 373 -29.12 -22.46 22.93
N LEU A 374 -28.32 -21.65 22.22
CA LEU A 374 -26.87 -21.58 22.36
C LEU A 374 -26.47 -20.31 23.11
N TYR A 375 -25.63 -20.46 24.11
CA TYR A 375 -25.09 -19.40 24.93
C TYR A 375 -23.58 -19.48 24.99
N GLY A 376 -22.96 -18.37 25.34
CA GLY A 376 -21.51 -18.35 25.56
C GLY A 376 -21.02 -17.06 26.21
N ARG A 377 -19.82 -17.12 26.77
CA ARG A 377 -19.17 -15.95 27.40
C ARG A 377 -17.66 -16.06 27.30
N LEU A 378 -17.00 -14.90 27.28
CA LEU A 378 -15.56 -14.78 27.46
C LEU A 378 -15.15 -15.01 28.91
N GLU A 379 -13.95 -15.59 29.12
CA GLU A 379 -13.34 -15.73 30.44
C GLU A 379 -11.88 -15.25 30.37
N PRO A 380 -11.53 -14.19 31.13
CA PRO A 380 -12.42 -13.30 31.84
C PRO A 380 -13.34 -12.49 30.92
N PRO A 381 -14.50 -12.01 31.39
CA PRO A 381 -15.38 -11.17 30.60
C PRO A 381 -14.68 -9.85 30.29
N VAL A 382 -14.95 -9.31 29.09
CA VAL A 382 -14.46 -7.99 28.66
C VAL A 382 -15.63 -7.19 28.09
N ARG A 383 -15.53 -5.87 28.15
CA ARG A 383 -16.57 -4.99 27.66
C ARG A 383 -16.61 -4.97 26.12
N TYR A 384 -15.45 -5.03 25.50
CA TYR A 384 -15.31 -4.98 24.03
C TYR A 384 -14.34 -6.05 23.54
N ALA A 385 -14.73 -6.75 22.51
CA ALA A 385 -13.86 -7.67 21.80
C ALA A 385 -14.18 -7.69 20.31
N LEU A 386 -13.17 -7.86 19.46
CA LEU A 386 -13.33 -8.04 18.04
C LEU A 386 -12.27 -9.00 17.51
N GLU A 387 -12.71 -10.18 17.07
CA GLU A 387 -11.83 -11.18 16.47
C GLU A 387 -11.44 -10.79 15.04
N ALA A 388 -10.18 -10.93 14.75
CA ALA A 388 -9.61 -10.64 13.42
C ALA A 388 -8.40 -11.57 13.17
N GLY A 389 -7.17 -11.08 13.37
CA GLY A 389 -5.96 -11.87 13.19
C GLY A 389 -5.43 -11.92 11.75
N PRO A 390 -4.26 -12.49 11.55
CA PRO A 390 -3.41 -13.04 12.61
C PRO A 390 -2.84 -11.98 13.54
N LEU A 391 -2.43 -12.40 14.74
CA LEU A 391 -1.62 -11.60 15.64
C LEU A 391 -0.32 -11.21 14.95
N LEU A 392 0.07 -9.97 15.05
CA LEU A 392 1.29 -9.45 14.42
C LEU A 392 2.43 -9.32 15.44
N LEU A 393 2.13 -8.70 16.59
CA LEU A 393 3.10 -8.43 17.65
C LEU A 393 2.49 -8.73 19.01
N GLN A 394 3.32 -9.25 19.91
CA GLN A 394 2.98 -9.43 21.33
C GLN A 394 4.21 -9.17 22.20
N GLY A 395 4.07 -8.33 23.22
CA GLY A 395 5.15 -8.05 24.14
C GLY A 395 6.41 -7.45 23.53
N GLY A 396 6.28 -6.68 22.43
CA GLY A 396 7.41 -6.10 21.72
C GLY A 396 8.20 -7.11 20.88
N ARG A 397 7.57 -8.23 20.49
CA ARG A 397 8.16 -9.29 19.67
C ARG A 397 7.23 -9.67 18.52
N LEU A 398 7.79 -10.20 17.44
CA LEU A 398 7.01 -10.79 16.36
C LEU A 398 6.24 -12.01 16.91
N ALA A 399 4.91 -12.01 16.69
CA ALA A 399 4.00 -13.08 17.07
C ALA A 399 3.22 -13.62 15.85
N TYR A 400 3.67 -13.29 14.65
CA TYR A 400 3.00 -13.63 13.40
C TYR A 400 3.15 -15.11 13.08
N ASP A 401 2.14 -15.90 13.44
CA ASP A 401 1.98 -17.31 13.07
C ASP A 401 0.55 -17.57 12.58
N PRO A 402 0.27 -17.32 11.29
CA PRO A 402 -1.07 -17.51 10.75
C PRO A 402 -1.53 -18.97 10.77
N ALA A 403 -0.62 -19.93 10.73
CA ALA A 403 -0.98 -21.35 10.76
C ALA A 403 -1.55 -21.76 12.13
N ALA A 404 -0.94 -21.31 13.22
CA ALA A 404 -1.45 -21.52 14.56
C ALA A 404 -2.87 -20.97 14.75
N GLU A 405 -3.22 -19.87 14.05
CA GLU A 405 -4.56 -19.30 14.04
C GLU A 405 -5.48 -19.91 12.97
N GLY A 406 -5.03 -20.99 12.28
CA GLY A 406 -5.79 -21.76 11.28
C GLY A 406 -6.04 -21.01 9.98
N PHE A 407 -5.20 -20.06 9.64
CA PHE A 407 -5.13 -19.59 8.27
C PHE A 407 -4.37 -20.62 7.43
N SER A 408 -4.94 -21.03 6.31
CA SER A 408 -4.19 -21.85 5.35
C SER A 408 -2.95 -21.10 4.90
N GLN A 409 -1.82 -21.78 4.76
CA GLN A 409 -0.59 -21.18 4.21
C GLN A 409 -0.79 -20.60 2.82
N ASN A 410 -1.76 -21.11 2.07
CA ASN A 410 -2.13 -20.64 0.73
C ASN A 410 -3.30 -19.64 0.75
N ALA A 411 -3.79 -19.26 1.94
CA ALA A 411 -4.90 -18.32 2.04
C ALA A 411 -4.52 -16.97 1.41
N PRO A 412 -5.37 -16.42 0.53
CA PRO A 412 -5.12 -15.11 -0.08
C PRO A 412 -4.87 -14.01 0.95
N GLN A 413 -5.51 -14.10 2.12
CA GLN A 413 -5.33 -13.17 3.24
C GLN A 413 -3.90 -13.11 3.76
N ILE A 414 -3.12 -14.18 3.57
CA ILE A 414 -1.77 -14.32 4.11
C ILE A 414 -0.71 -14.05 3.05
N ARG A 415 -0.89 -14.56 1.82
CA ARG A 415 0.13 -14.48 0.76
C ARG A 415 -0.02 -13.30 -0.18
N LYS A 416 -1.24 -12.80 -0.37
CA LYS A 416 -1.48 -11.75 -1.35
C LYS A 416 -0.91 -10.41 -0.87
N VAL A 417 -0.10 -9.80 -1.72
CA VAL A 417 0.34 -8.40 -1.55
C VAL A 417 -0.86 -7.50 -1.76
N THR A 418 -1.38 -6.92 -0.68
CA THR A 418 -2.60 -6.11 -0.69
C THR A 418 -2.55 -5.06 0.42
N TYR A 419 -3.48 -4.10 0.41
CA TYR A 419 -3.64 -3.15 1.50
C TYR A 419 -3.85 -3.87 2.82
N GLN A 420 -3.21 -3.39 3.89
CA GLN A 420 -3.35 -3.96 5.21
C GLN A 420 -3.98 -2.96 6.17
N ALA A 421 -4.73 -3.48 7.13
CA ALA A 421 -5.24 -2.72 8.26
C ALA A 421 -4.84 -3.42 9.57
N ALA A 422 -4.49 -2.65 10.59
CA ALA A 422 -4.10 -3.16 11.88
C ALA A 422 -4.45 -2.17 13.01
N VAL A 423 -4.67 -2.72 14.20
CA VAL A 423 -4.61 -1.98 15.45
C VAL A 423 -3.30 -2.31 16.13
N ALA A 424 -2.57 -1.29 16.55
CA ALA A 424 -1.33 -1.47 17.30
C ALA A 424 -1.35 -0.55 18.54
N TRP A 425 -0.49 -0.87 19.50
CA TRP A 425 -0.31 -0.05 20.69
C TRP A 425 1.13 -0.11 21.17
N THR A 426 1.57 0.94 21.83
CA THR A 426 2.91 1.01 22.42
C THR A 426 2.91 0.56 23.88
N ARG A 427 4.10 0.28 24.44
CA ARG A 427 4.27 -0.02 25.87
C ARG A 427 3.82 1.16 26.76
N LYS A 428 3.85 2.39 26.23
CA LYS A 428 3.41 3.60 26.93
C LYS A 428 1.89 3.82 26.85
N GLY A 429 1.14 2.97 26.13
CA GLY A 429 -0.32 3.04 26.02
C GLY A 429 -0.85 3.93 24.88
N GLU A 430 -0.01 4.35 23.93
CA GLU A 430 -0.52 4.94 22.69
C GLU A 430 -1.29 3.89 21.91
N LEU A 431 -2.40 4.28 21.30
CA LEU A 431 -3.18 3.45 20.39
C LEU A 431 -2.97 3.92 18.94
N TRP A 432 -2.72 2.99 18.04
CA TRP A 432 -2.54 3.29 16.61
C TRP A 432 -3.61 2.59 15.79
N PHE A 433 -4.35 3.34 14.98
CA PHE A 433 -5.08 2.82 13.83
C PHE A 433 -4.17 2.91 12.61
N VAL A 434 -3.89 1.78 12.00
CA VAL A 434 -2.89 1.66 10.94
C VAL A 434 -3.53 1.14 9.66
N VAL A 435 -3.26 1.82 8.55
CA VAL A 435 -3.52 1.28 7.20
C VAL A 435 -2.25 1.43 6.37
N SER A 436 -1.90 0.42 5.60
CA SER A 436 -0.70 0.45 4.77
C SER A 436 -1.01 0.29 3.29
N GLY A 437 -0.08 0.75 2.46
CA GLY A 437 0.03 0.36 1.05
C GLY A 437 0.07 -1.17 0.88
N LYS A 438 0.14 -1.61 -0.36
CA LYS A 438 0.09 -3.05 -0.66
C LYS A 438 1.34 -3.76 -0.13
N THR A 439 1.13 -4.70 0.77
CA THR A 439 2.20 -5.52 1.37
C THR A 439 1.61 -6.83 1.91
N THR A 440 2.46 -7.70 2.47
CA THR A 440 2.03 -8.89 3.22
C THR A 440 1.89 -8.57 4.71
N PRO A 441 1.09 -9.33 5.47
CA PRO A 441 0.96 -9.13 6.92
C PRO A 441 2.29 -9.28 7.67
N GLY A 442 3.17 -10.19 7.23
CA GLY A 442 4.48 -10.40 7.86
C GLY A 442 5.43 -9.20 7.68
N VAL A 443 5.38 -8.52 6.53
CA VAL A 443 6.13 -7.28 6.31
C VAL A 443 5.57 -6.17 7.19
N LEU A 444 4.24 -5.99 7.24
CA LEU A 444 3.62 -5.02 8.13
C LEU A 444 4.02 -5.24 9.61
N ALA A 445 4.02 -6.51 10.08
CA ALA A 445 4.42 -6.84 11.44
C ALA A 445 5.85 -6.36 11.77
N LYS A 446 6.81 -6.62 10.86
CA LYS A 446 8.20 -6.16 11.01
C LYS A 446 8.30 -4.64 11.08
N GLN A 447 7.52 -3.93 10.26
CA GLN A 447 7.52 -2.47 10.25
C GLN A 447 6.91 -1.87 11.51
N LEU A 448 5.80 -2.42 11.98
CA LEU A 448 5.19 -1.97 13.25
C LEU A 448 6.14 -2.18 14.43
N LEU A 449 6.86 -3.30 14.45
CA LEU A 449 7.89 -3.57 15.45
C LEU A 449 9.03 -2.52 15.40
N ALA A 450 9.55 -2.25 14.20
CA ALA A 450 10.61 -1.24 14.00
C ALA A 450 10.16 0.18 14.41
N LEU A 451 8.87 0.49 14.29
CA LEU A 451 8.28 1.75 14.75
C LEU A 451 7.99 1.80 16.25
N GLY A 452 8.27 0.72 17.00
CA GLY A 452 8.13 0.68 18.45
C GLY A 452 6.77 0.20 18.96
N ALA A 453 5.96 -0.46 18.15
CA ALA A 453 4.73 -1.09 18.61
C ALA A 453 5.05 -2.23 19.59
N TRP A 454 4.33 -2.29 20.70
CA TRP A 454 4.44 -3.33 21.73
C TRP A 454 3.51 -4.50 21.44
N GLY A 455 2.33 -4.21 20.93
CA GLY A 455 1.37 -5.19 20.47
C GLY A 455 0.70 -4.74 19.19
N ALA A 456 0.28 -5.67 18.34
CA ALA A 456 -0.47 -5.38 17.13
C ALA A 456 -1.26 -6.60 16.65
N ILE A 457 -2.46 -6.35 16.14
CA ILE A 457 -3.33 -7.34 15.52
C ILE A 457 -3.77 -6.85 14.15
N ARG A 458 -3.75 -7.74 13.16
CA ARG A 458 -4.27 -7.46 11.82
C ARG A 458 -5.79 -7.47 11.84
N MET A 459 -6.39 -6.47 11.18
CA MET A 459 -7.82 -6.40 10.91
C MET A 459 -8.12 -6.99 9.51
N ASP A 460 -9.40 -7.07 9.10
CA ASP A 460 -9.73 -7.41 7.73
C ASP A 460 -9.01 -6.45 6.77
N SER A 461 -8.51 -6.96 5.66
CA SER A 461 -7.54 -6.27 4.80
C SER A 461 -7.92 -6.40 3.34
N GLY A 462 -7.03 -6.00 2.44
CA GLY A 462 -7.35 -5.96 1.02
C GLY A 462 -8.34 -4.85 0.71
N GLY A 463 -9.43 -5.17 0.02
CA GLY A 463 -10.48 -4.19 -0.30
C GLY A 463 -11.25 -3.67 0.91
N SER A 464 -11.13 -4.30 2.09
CA SER A 464 -11.77 -3.85 3.33
C SER A 464 -10.91 -2.85 4.11
N ALA A 465 -9.59 -2.83 3.89
CA ALA A 465 -8.68 -1.93 4.60
C ALA A 465 -9.01 -0.46 4.31
N GLN A 466 -9.43 0.28 5.32
CA GLN A 466 -9.82 1.68 5.17
C GLN A 466 -9.80 2.42 6.52
N LEU A 467 -9.27 3.64 6.49
CA LEU A 467 -9.22 4.56 7.62
C LEU A 467 -9.98 5.83 7.27
N TYR A 468 -10.90 6.20 8.12
CA TYR A 468 -11.64 7.46 8.04
C TYR A 468 -11.26 8.38 9.18
N LEU A 469 -11.28 9.67 8.91
CA LEU A 469 -11.09 10.74 9.88
C LEU A 469 -12.18 11.81 9.66
N ARG A 470 -12.96 12.10 10.71
CA ARG A 470 -14.08 13.08 10.64
C ARG A 470 -15.04 12.77 9.48
N GLY A 471 -15.32 11.50 9.25
CA GLY A 471 -16.20 11.02 8.18
C GLY A 471 -15.58 10.96 6.78
N ALA A 472 -14.40 11.53 6.57
CA ALA A 472 -13.69 11.49 5.29
C ALA A 472 -12.73 10.30 5.21
N LEU A 473 -12.66 9.65 4.04
CA LEU A 473 -11.70 8.58 3.78
C LEU A 473 -10.28 9.16 3.70
N VAL A 474 -9.39 8.67 4.55
CA VAL A 474 -7.99 9.09 4.60
C VAL A 474 -7.10 8.21 3.73
N PHE A 475 -7.32 6.90 3.76
CA PHE A 475 -6.53 5.91 3.03
C PHE A 475 -7.24 4.54 3.03
N PRO A 476 -7.11 3.73 1.98
CA PRO A 476 -6.58 4.03 0.66
C PRO A 476 -7.54 4.92 -0.16
N THR A 477 -7.41 5.01 -1.46
CA THR A 477 -8.27 5.85 -2.33
C THR A 477 -9.61 5.21 -2.70
N HIS A 478 -9.84 3.95 -2.30
CA HIS A 478 -11.09 3.22 -2.54
C HIS A 478 -11.75 2.88 -1.20
N GLU A 479 -13.06 2.87 -1.21
CA GLU A 479 -13.88 2.49 -0.06
C GLU A 479 -14.84 1.35 -0.42
N ARG A 480 -15.23 0.58 0.58
CA ARG A 480 -16.29 -0.42 0.42
C ARG A 480 -17.09 -0.56 1.72
N PRO A 481 -18.39 -0.92 1.63
CA PRO A 481 -19.18 -1.29 2.81
C PRO A 481 -18.61 -2.53 3.50
N VAL A 482 -18.52 -2.47 4.82
CA VAL A 482 -18.07 -3.55 5.71
C VAL A 482 -19.14 -3.85 6.76
N VAL A 483 -18.98 -4.91 7.55
CA VAL A 483 -19.96 -5.31 8.57
C VAL A 483 -19.67 -4.67 9.91
N SER A 484 -18.39 -4.50 10.23
CA SER A 484 -17.94 -3.91 11.48
C SER A 484 -16.80 -2.92 11.25
N ALA A 485 -16.68 -1.96 12.16
CA ALA A 485 -15.56 -1.03 12.26
C ALA A 485 -15.19 -0.80 13.72
N LEU A 486 -13.98 -0.31 13.95
CA LEU A 486 -13.54 0.24 15.23
C LEU A 486 -13.71 1.75 15.17
N ALA A 487 -14.54 2.30 16.01
CA ALA A 487 -14.79 3.72 16.11
C ALA A 487 -14.03 4.32 17.29
N LEU A 488 -13.41 5.47 17.09
CA LEU A 488 -12.53 6.15 18.03
C LEU A 488 -13.04 7.57 18.27
N TRP A 489 -13.17 7.94 19.54
CA TRP A 489 -13.55 9.27 19.99
C TRP A 489 -12.52 9.82 20.97
N PRO A 490 -12.33 11.14 21.05
CA PRO A 490 -11.68 11.78 22.20
C PRO A 490 -12.46 11.47 23.50
N LYS A 491 -11.74 11.42 24.61
CA LYS A 491 -12.35 11.36 25.98
C LYS A 491 -12.74 12.73 26.44
#